data_3bf925a18d9a2ce8571b5bdbc701e740
#
_entry.id   3bf925a18d9a2ce8571b5bdbc701e740
#
_cell.length_a   1.000
_cell.length_b   1.000
_cell.length_c   1.000
_cell.angle_alpha   90.00
_cell.angle_beta   90.00
_cell.angle_gamma   90.00
#
_symmetry.space_group_name_H-M   'P 1'
#
loop_
_entity.id
_entity.type
_entity.pdbx_description
1 polymer ?
#
loop_
_entity_poly.entity_id
_entity_poly.type
_entity_poly.pdbx_seq_one_letter_code
_entity_poly.pdbx_strand_id
1 'polypeptide(L)'
;MGISSTEDLKEYRYHLSYPDEYSRGVPMCGKSDITVIDNNNSVINVKMERLMAKISLSIDRRKLNKNISFNVRSVRIGGCPKSAALFSPSAAEGSNDVFSNGYMKSYSDADDLNIDEKIGISREVNVYMLENRQGNLLPDAKTEKDKILDSSDALSEVCSYIELKAEYKSDSLFTGPEEYLIYRFYLGDAPSNFDVVRNCHYHITVVPSGSGIEEDSWRIDKSNLYRYGKTAITVHPAKYLEGKVGEDLHIWAEVNPEGARMEFGKEELEYDKSRGIYDYSMDKDNHGVTLHLKSPGSGIVYIEAGAPADAAEMVAITINP
;
A
#
# COMPACT_ATOMS: atom_id res chain seq x y z
N MET A 1 -17.68 -23.29 21.38
CA MET A 1 -19.13 -23.30 21.65
C MET A 1 -19.74 -24.49 20.94
N GLY A 2 -20.54 -25.31 21.66
CA GLY A 2 -21.30 -26.38 21.02
C GLY A 2 -22.61 -25.81 20.49
N ILE A 3 -22.99 -26.12 19.25
CA ILE A 3 -24.30 -25.79 18.69
C ILE A 3 -25.31 -26.76 19.32
N SER A 4 -26.26 -26.24 20.08
CA SER A 4 -27.27 -27.03 20.79
C SER A 4 -28.70 -26.74 20.35
N SER A 5 -28.91 -25.66 19.59
CA SER A 5 -30.21 -25.22 19.10
C SER A 5 -30.14 -24.69 17.67
N THR A 6 -31.29 -24.53 17.04
CA THR A 6 -31.42 -23.87 15.74
C THR A 6 -31.04 -22.38 15.80
N GLU A 7 -31.28 -21.75 16.95
CA GLU A 7 -30.90 -20.37 17.22
C GLU A 7 -29.40 -20.22 17.29
N ASP A 8 -28.71 -21.11 18.03
CA ASP A 8 -27.23 -21.13 18.07
C ASP A 8 -26.64 -21.29 16.66
N LEU A 9 -27.26 -22.10 15.81
CA LEU A 9 -26.82 -22.29 14.43
C LEU A 9 -27.02 -21.03 13.58
N LYS A 10 -28.11 -20.28 13.78
CA LYS A 10 -28.38 -19.02 13.06
C LYS A 10 -27.36 -17.92 13.43
N GLU A 11 -26.90 -17.91 14.69
CA GLU A 11 -25.91 -16.96 15.19
C GLU A 11 -24.46 -17.41 14.90
N TYR A 12 -24.28 -18.64 14.46
CA TYR A 12 -22.96 -19.18 14.21
C TYR A 12 -22.23 -18.38 13.12
N ARG A 13 -20.98 -18.05 13.41
CA ARG A 13 -20.08 -17.35 12.46
C ARG A 13 -18.94 -18.27 12.05
N TYR A 14 -18.65 -18.28 10.75
CA TYR A 14 -17.43 -18.86 10.24
C TYR A 14 -16.27 -17.89 10.48
N HIS A 15 -15.16 -18.38 10.97
CA HIS A 15 -13.98 -17.59 11.27
C HIS A 15 -12.79 -18.01 10.42
N LEU A 16 -12.05 -17.02 9.92
CA LEU A 16 -10.76 -17.20 9.28
C LEU A 16 -9.64 -16.94 10.27
N SER A 17 -8.58 -17.73 10.22
CA SER A 17 -7.35 -17.50 10.99
C SER A 17 -6.40 -16.51 10.27
N TYR A 18 -6.44 -16.45 8.94
CA TYR A 18 -5.67 -15.54 8.09
C TYR A 18 -6.41 -15.27 6.76
N PRO A 19 -6.10 -14.16 6.06
CA PRO A 19 -6.91 -13.69 4.92
C PRO A 19 -7.04 -14.66 3.74
N ASP A 20 -6.04 -15.49 3.47
CA ASP A 20 -5.99 -16.42 2.32
C ASP A 20 -6.22 -17.90 2.71
N GLU A 21 -6.83 -18.16 3.86
CA GLU A 21 -7.18 -19.52 4.32
C GLU A 21 -8.07 -20.27 3.31
N TYR A 22 -8.76 -19.54 2.43
CA TYR A 22 -9.55 -20.10 1.34
C TYR A 22 -8.75 -20.95 0.34
N SER A 23 -7.43 -20.93 0.38
CA SER A 23 -6.58 -21.83 -0.43
C SER A 23 -6.87 -23.31 -0.18
N ARG A 24 -7.45 -23.65 0.98
CA ARG A 24 -7.91 -25.00 1.34
C ARG A 24 -9.34 -25.29 0.90
N GLY A 25 -10.04 -24.33 0.32
CA GLY A 25 -11.41 -24.42 -0.13
C GLY A 25 -12.24 -23.24 0.37
N VAL A 26 -13.15 -22.78 -0.49
CA VAL A 26 -14.06 -21.67 -0.15
C VAL A 26 -15.18 -22.20 0.74
N PRO A 27 -15.41 -21.62 1.93
CA PRO A 27 -16.48 -22.05 2.82
C PRO A 27 -17.86 -21.83 2.17
N MET A 28 -18.75 -22.77 2.38
CA MET A 28 -20.11 -22.74 1.84
C MET A 28 -21.11 -23.07 2.93
N CYS A 29 -22.28 -22.46 2.83
CA CYS A 29 -23.45 -22.81 3.63
C CYS A 29 -24.67 -23.03 2.73
N GLY A 30 -25.69 -23.65 3.27
CA GLY A 30 -26.96 -23.84 2.57
C GLY A 30 -28.06 -24.21 3.53
N LYS A 31 -29.28 -23.89 3.12
CA LYS A 31 -30.49 -24.28 3.84
C LYS A 31 -31.53 -24.77 2.82
N SER A 32 -32.33 -25.74 3.22
CA SER A 32 -33.52 -26.12 2.51
C SER A 32 -34.76 -25.59 3.22
N ASP A 33 -35.88 -25.54 2.52
CA ASP A 33 -37.17 -25.40 3.15
C ASP A 33 -37.47 -26.62 4.03
N ILE A 34 -38.38 -26.44 4.99
CA ILE A 34 -38.81 -27.53 5.87
C ILE A 34 -39.47 -28.60 4.98
N THR A 35 -38.89 -29.80 5.00
CA THR A 35 -39.40 -30.94 4.23
C THR A 35 -39.61 -32.10 5.20
N VAL A 36 -40.80 -32.66 5.15
CA VAL A 36 -41.10 -33.91 5.88
C VAL A 36 -40.47 -35.06 5.11
N ILE A 37 -39.53 -35.75 5.76
CA ILE A 37 -38.89 -36.94 5.18
C ILE A 37 -39.80 -38.13 5.43
N ASP A 38 -40.37 -38.68 4.39
CA ASP A 38 -41.17 -39.91 4.41
C ASP A 38 -40.79 -40.82 3.21
N ASN A 39 -41.49 -41.94 3.05
CA ASN A 39 -41.22 -42.88 1.95
C ASN A 39 -41.39 -42.27 0.56
N ASN A 40 -42.08 -41.13 0.42
CA ASN A 40 -42.29 -40.43 -0.85
C ASN A 40 -41.36 -39.25 -1.05
N ASN A 41 -40.79 -38.72 0.01
CA ASN A 41 -39.89 -37.54 0.03
C ASN A 41 -38.55 -37.90 0.66
N SER A 42 -37.73 -38.67 -0.05
CA SER A 42 -36.40 -39.09 0.43
C SER A 42 -35.23 -38.20 -0.05
N VAL A 43 -35.52 -37.26 -0.96
CA VAL A 43 -34.51 -36.37 -1.55
C VAL A 43 -34.72 -34.95 -1.07
N ILE A 44 -33.68 -34.38 -0.41
CA ILE A 44 -33.66 -32.99 0.00
C ILE A 44 -32.66 -32.25 -0.88
N ASN A 45 -33.12 -31.20 -1.56
CA ASN A 45 -32.27 -30.31 -2.34
C ASN A 45 -31.86 -29.11 -1.48
N VAL A 46 -30.55 -28.94 -1.28
CA VAL A 46 -29.99 -27.81 -0.54
C VAL A 46 -29.21 -26.95 -1.53
N LYS A 47 -29.61 -25.69 -1.68
CA LYS A 47 -28.86 -24.71 -2.46
C LYS A 47 -27.69 -24.20 -1.64
N MET A 48 -26.49 -24.52 -2.09
CA MET A 48 -25.26 -24.05 -1.43
C MET A 48 -24.86 -22.66 -1.92
N GLU A 49 -24.43 -21.82 -0.99
CA GLU A 49 -23.93 -20.47 -1.23
C GLU A 49 -22.53 -20.33 -0.65
N ARG A 50 -21.60 -19.73 -1.40
CA ARG A 50 -20.27 -19.42 -0.89
C ARG A 50 -20.35 -18.26 0.11
N LEU A 51 -19.61 -18.34 1.21
CA LEU A 51 -19.51 -17.24 2.18
C LEU A 51 -18.57 -16.12 1.73
N MET A 52 -17.85 -16.34 0.65
CA MET A 52 -16.89 -15.40 0.09
C MET A 52 -17.37 -14.82 -1.23
N ALA A 53 -17.00 -13.58 -1.49
CA ALA A 53 -16.97 -12.97 -2.80
C ALA A 53 -15.65 -13.33 -3.50
N LYS A 54 -15.69 -13.45 -4.84
CA LYS A 54 -14.50 -13.50 -5.69
C LYS A 54 -14.24 -12.12 -6.27
N ILE A 55 -13.01 -11.67 -6.22
CA ILE A 55 -12.54 -10.42 -6.81
C ILE A 55 -11.50 -10.78 -7.87
N SER A 56 -11.77 -10.43 -9.12
CA SER A 56 -10.81 -10.53 -10.23
C SER A 56 -10.33 -9.14 -10.57
N LEU A 57 -9.02 -8.95 -10.60
CA LEU A 57 -8.36 -7.68 -10.87
C LEU A 57 -7.50 -7.79 -12.11
N SER A 58 -7.61 -6.82 -13.01
CA SER A 58 -6.74 -6.60 -14.17
C SER A 58 -6.37 -5.13 -14.32
N ILE A 59 -5.31 -4.86 -15.08
CA ILE A 59 -4.84 -3.51 -15.39
C ILE A 59 -4.90 -3.30 -16.89
N ASP A 60 -5.61 -2.28 -17.35
CA ASP A 60 -5.69 -1.89 -18.75
C ASP A 60 -4.87 -0.62 -18.99
N ARG A 61 -3.68 -0.79 -19.59
CA ARG A 61 -2.73 0.29 -19.86
C ARG A 61 -2.92 0.98 -21.21
N ARG A 62 -3.92 0.59 -21.99
CA ARG A 62 -4.10 1.11 -23.37
C ARG A 62 -4.35 2.62 -23.46
N LYS A 63 -4.79 3.23 -22.35
CA LYS A 63 -5.02 4.68 -22.25
C LYS A 63 -3.83 5.45 -21.70
N LEU A 64 -2.77 4.78 -21.24
CA LEU A 64 -1.53 5.45 -20.85
C LEU A 64 -0.79 6.00 -22.07
N ASN A 65 -0.11 7.11 -21.87
CA ASN A 65 0.82 7.64 -22.87
C ASN A 65 1.96 6.64 -23.10
N LYS A 66 2.48 6.59 -24.35
CA LYS A 66 3.48 5.58 -24.77
C LYS A 66 4.81 5.62 -24.02
N ASN A 67 5.13 6.77 -23.42
CA ASN A 67 6.34 7.00 -22.64
C ASN A 67 6.18 6.67 -21.15
N ILE A 68 5.04 6.07 -20.75
CA ILE A 68 4.76 5.70 -19.36
C ILE A 68 5.05 4.23 -19.13
N SER A 69 5.89 3.95 -18.14
CA SER A 69 6.07 2.62 -17.56
C SER A 69 5.28 2.59 -16.24
N PHE A 70 4.43 1.58 -16.09
CA PHE A 70 3.57 1.39 -14.94
C PHE A 70 3.56 -0.09 -14.56
N ASN A 71 4.35 -0.45 -13.53
CA ASN A 71 4.53 -1.83 -13.11
C ASN A 71 3.97 -2.03 -11.70
N VAL A 72 2.95 -2.87 -11.58
CA VAL A 72 2.36 -3.22 -10.27
C VAL A 72 3.35 -4.08 -9.47
N ARG A 73 3.66 -3.66 -8.24
CA ARG A 73 4.56 -4.36 -7.32
C ARG A 73 3.82 -5.08 -6.20
N SER A 74 2.68 -4.56 -5.78
CA SER A 74 1.83 -5.29 -4.84
C SER A 74 0.36 -4.93 -5.00
N VAL A 75 -0.47 -5.88 -4.61
CA VAL A 75 -1.92 -5.71 -4.41
C VAL A 75 -2.23 -6.08 -2.97
N ARG A 76 -2.95 -5.20 -2.29
CA ARG A 76 -3.49 -5.47 -0.96
C ARG A 76 -5.01 -5.29 -0.97
N ILE A 77 -5.73 -6.23 -0.37
CA ILE A 77 -7.14 -6.05 -0.06
C ILE A 77 -7.22 -5.72 1.43
N GLY A 78 -7.61 -4.50 1.76
CA GLY A 78 -7.85 -4.05 3.12
C GLY A 78 -9.31 -4.21 3.50
N GLY A 79 -9.63 -4.06 4.80
CA GLY A 79 -10.99 -4.26 5.31
C GLY A 79 -11.52 -5.68 5.09
N CYS A 80 -10.64 -6.70 5.15
CA CYS A 80 -11.02 -8.10 5.03
C CYS A 80 -11.60 -8.60 6.36
N PRO A 81 -12.90 -8.97 6.45
CA PRO A 81 -13.48 -9.49 7.67
C PRO A 81 -12.84 -10.80 8.11
N LYS A 82 -12.68 -10.96 9.43
CA LYS A 82 -12.20 -12.21 10.06
C LYS A 82 -13.30 -13.25 10.18
N SER A 83 -14.57 -12.83 10.14
CA SER A 83 -15.69 -13.76 10.26
C SER A 83 -16.90 -13.32 9.45
N ALA A 84 -17.75 -14.28 9.12
CA ALA A 84 -19.05 -14.04 8.50
C ALA A 84 -20.12 -14.97 9.10
N ALA A 85 -21.34 -14.44 9.27
CA ALA A 85 -22.47 -15.25 9.68
C ALA A 85 -22.86 -16.24 8.56
N LEU A 86 -23.26 -17.46 8.92
CA LEU A 86 -23.60 -18.47 7.94
C LEU A 86 -24.87 -18.11 7.15
N PHE A 87 -25.92 -17.65 7.83
CA PHE A 87 -27.27 -17.57 7.28
C PHE A 87 -27.86 -16.16 7.21
N SER A 88 -27.10 -15.16 7.63
CA SER A 88 -27.49 -13.75 7.58
C SER A 88 -26.39 -12.89 6.95
N PRO A 89 -26.72 -11.71 6.41
CA PRO A 89 -25.71 -10.74 5.95
C PRO A 89 -24.72 -10.38 7.03
N SER A 90 -23.49 -10.09 6.65
CA SER A 90 -22.39 -9.76 7.58
C SER A 90 -21.68 -8.49 7.19
N ALA A 91 -21.32 -7.70 8.20
CA ALA A 91 -20.42 -6.57 8.11
C ALA A 91 -19.38 -6.63 9.23
N ALA A 92 -18.22 -6.05 9.02
CA ALA A 92 -17.28 -5.73 10.09
C ALA A 92 -17.77 -4.46 10.79
N GLU A 93 -17.75 -4.44 12.12
CA GLU A 93 -18.24 -3.33 12.93
C GLU A 93 -17.09 -2.45 13.43
N GLY A 94 -15.90 -3.01 13.57
CA GLY A 94 -14.71 -2.31 14.03
C GLY A 94 -13.40 -2.89 13.50
N SER A 95 -12.31 -2.20 13.74
CA SER A 95 -10.96 -2.60 13.30
C SER A 95 -10.53 -3.99 13.82
N ASN A 96 -11.09 -4.43 14.94
CA ASN A 96 -10.84 -5.77 15.48
C ASN A 96 -11.48 -6.89 14.66
N ASP A 97 -12.51 -6.58 13.86
CA ASP A 97 -13.24 -7.55 13.03
C ASP A 97 -12.59 -7.78 11.67
N VAL A 98 -11.58 -6.99 11.32
CA VAL A 98 -10.83 -7.11 10.07
C VAL A 98 -9.38 -7.48 10.33
N PHE A 99 -8.74 -8.09 9.32
CA PHE A 99 -7.29 -8.35 9.37
C PHE A 99 -6.52 -7.05 9.12
N SER A 100 -5.59 -6.72 10.04
CA SER A 100 -4.79 -5.48 9.99
C SER A 100 -4.04 -5.30 8.66
N ASN A 101 -3.44 -6.37 8.14
CA ASN A 101 -2.70 -6.33 6.87
C ASN A 101 -3.55 -6.76 5.67
N GLY A 102 -4.75 -7.31 5.89
CA GLY A 102 -5.59 -7.86 4.83
C GLY A 102 -4.90 -8.97 4.04
N TYR A 103 -5.40 -9.24 2.83
CA TYR A 103 -4.69 -10.07 1.84
C TYR A 103 -3.64 -9.21 1.15
N MET A 104 -2.43 -9.72 0.99
CA MET A 104 -1.35 -9.02 0.28
C MET A 104 -0.55 -9.97 -0.59
N LYS A 105 -0.27 -9.57 -1.83
CA LYS A 105 0.60 -10.30 -2.75
C LYS A 105 1.53 -9.32 -3.48
N SER A 106 2.81 -9.71 -3.59
CA SER A 106 3.83 -8.97 -4.35
C SER A 106 3.96 -9.54 -5.76
N TYR A 107 4.36 -8.71 -6.71
CA TYR A 107 4.50 -9.04 -8.12
C TYR A 107 5.85 -8.58 -8.67
N SER A 108 6.44 -9.38 -9.55
CA SER A 108 7.60 -9.03 -10.38
C SER A 108 7.17 -8.54 -11.77
N ASP A 109 8.12 -8.13 -12.60
CA ASP A 109 7.86 -7.72 -13.98
C ASP A 109 7.27 -8.83 -14.84
N ALA A 110 7.53 -10.09 -14.48
CA ALA A 110 7.06 -11.27 -15.20
C ALA A 110 5.72 -11.82 -14.72
N ASP A 111 5.11 -11.20 -13.69
CA ASP A 111 3.86 -11.68 -13.09
C ASP A 111 2.60 -11.21 -13.82
N ASP A 112 1.49 -11.87 -13.55
CA ASP A 112 0.22 -11.74 -14.27
C ASP A 112 -0.29 -10.30 -14.45
N LEU A 113 -0.10 -9.42 -13.46
CA LEU A 113 -0.53 -8.01 -13.57
C LEU A 113 0.39 -7.14 -14.44
N ASN A 114 1.57 -7.63 -14.79
CA ASN A 114 2.57 -6.90 -15.58
C ASN A 114 2.74 -7.50 -16.98
N ILE A 115 2.22 -8.71 -17.23
CA ILE A 115 2.31 -9.40 -18.51
C ILE A 115 1.15 -8.97 -19.44
N ASP A 116 1.46 -8.91 -20.66
CA ASP A 116 0.66 -8.77 -21.87
C ASP A 116 0.68 -7.37 -22.48
N GLU A 117 1.91 -6.85 -22.63
CA GLU A 117 2.16 -5.58 -23.31
C GLU A 117 1.56 -5.51 -24.73
N LYS A 118 1.36 -6.67 -25.41
CA LYS A 118 0.85 -6.71 -26.78
C LYS A 118 -0.59 -6.21 -26.91
N ILE A 119 -1.42 -6.47 -25.89
CA ILE A 119 -2.81 -6.02 -25.88
C ILE A 119 -3.03 -4.87 -24.89
N GLY A 120 -2.04 -4.57 -24.05
CA GLY A 120 -2.11 -3.52 -23.04
C GLY A 120 -3.00 -3.81 -21.84
N ILE A 121 -3.59 -5.02 -21.79
CA ILE A 121 -4.39 -5.49 -20.67
C ILE A 121 -3.66 -6.66 -20.02
N SER A 122 -3.48 -6.57 -18.70
CA SER A 122 -2.86 -7.64 -17.93
C SER A 122 -3.74 -8.88 -17.85
N ARG A 123 -3.16 -10.00 -17.40
CA ARG A 123 -3.94 -11.15 -16.95
C ARG A 123 -4.71 -10.78 -15.67
N GLU A 124 -5.78 -11.52 -15.41
CA GLU A 124 -6.53 -11.38 -14.16
C GLU A 124 -5.84 -12.10 -13.00
N VAL A 125 -5.82 -11.46 -11.85
CA VAL A 125 -5.50 -12.10 -10.58
C VAL A 125 -6.76 -12.20 -9.74
N ASN A 126 -6.90 -13.31 -9.01
CA ASN A 126 -8.10 -13.61 -8.25
C ASN A 126 -7.82 -13.64 -6.75
N VAL A 127 -8.70 -13.00 -6.00
CA VAL A 127 -8.70 -12.99 -4.54
C VAL A 127 -10.09 -13.32 -4.05
N TYR A 128 -10.20 -13.96 -2.89
CA TYR A 128 -11.47 -14.22 -2.23
C TYR A 128 -11.47 -13.58 -0.85
N MET A 129 -12.60 -13.04 -0.45
CA MET A 129 -12.78 -12.48 0.88
C MET A 129 -14.19 -12.79 1.40
N LEU A 130 -14.36 -12.85 2.71
CA LEU A 130 -15.66 -12.98 3.34
C LEU A 130 -16.52 -11.75 3.03
N GLU A 131 -17.82 -11.96 3.05
CA GLU A 131 -18.81 -10.89 2.90
C GLU A 131 -18.56 -9.74 3.88
N ASN A 132 -18.71 -8.51 3.37
CA ASN A 132 -18.61 -7.29 4.16
C ASN A 132 -19.63 -6.26 3.65
N ARG A 133 -20.80 -6.19 4.27
CA ARG A 133 -21.90 -5.33 3.82
C ARG A 133 -21.97 -4.06 4.64
N GLN A 134 -21.30 -3.02 4.18
CA GLN A 134 -21.23 -1.71 4.84
C GLN A 134 -22.35 -0.75 4.42
N GLY A 135 -23.10 -1.10 3.37
CA GLY A 135 -24.24 -0.32 2.89
C GLY A 135 -23.87 0.93 2.09
N ASN A 136 -24.83 1.84 1.98
CA ASN A 136 -24.68 3.10 1.26
C ASN A 136 -24.17 4.19 2.21
N LEU A 137 -22.86 4.43 2.20
CA LEU A 137 -22.21 5.40 3.08
C LEU A 137 -22.08 6.80 2.45
N LEU A 138 -22.08 6.88 1.12
CA LEU A 138 -21.94 8.12 0.36
C LEU A 138 -23.13 8.33 -0.60
N PRO A 139 -24.32 8.67 -0.08
CA PRO A 139 -25.54 8.73 -0.90
C PRO A 139 -25.48 9.76 -2.04
N ASP A 140 -24.62 10.76 -1.93
CA ASP A 140 -24.46 11.81 -2.94
C ASP A 140 -23.38 11.49 -3.99
N ALA A 141 -22.61 10.40 -3.81
CA ALA A 141 -21.59 9.96 -4.77
C ALA A 141 -22.25 9.53 -6.09
N LYS A 142 -21.79 10.11 -7.21
CA LYS A 142 -22.31 9.86 -8.55
C LYS A 142 -21.40 9.01 -9.42
N THR A 143 -20.11 9.05 -9.12
CA THR A 143 -19.08 8.34 -9.86
C THR A 143 -18.18 7.55 -8.90
N GLU A 144 -17.46 6.56 -9.41
CA GLU A 144 -16.48 5.82 -8.61
C GLU A 144 -15.36 6.72 -8.04
N LYS A 145 -15.11 7.87 -8.66
CA LYS A 145 -14.15 8.88 -8.16
C LYS A 145 -14.60 9.54 -6.87
N ASP A 146 -15.90 9.64 -6.65
CA ASP A 146 -16.48 10.23 -5.44
C ASP A 146 -16.43 9.26 -4.25
N LYS A 147 -16.09 7.98 -4.49
CA LYS A 147 -16.05 6.91 -3.51
C LYS A 147 -14.81 6.99 -2.64
N ILE A 148 -14.74 8.02 -1.82
CA ILE A 148 -13.61 8.33 -0.94
C ILE A 148 -14.12 8.47 0.49
N LEU A 149 -13.53 7.69 1.41
CA LEU A 149 -13.75 7.85 2.84
C LEU A 149 -12.57 8.62 3.44
N ASP A 150 -12.86 9.52 4.37
CA ASP A 150 -11.83 10.20 5.14
C ASP A 150 -11.06 9.17 5.98
N SER A 151 -9.73 9.26 5.99
CA SER A 151 -8.88 8.35 6.76
C SER A 151 -9.08 8.47 8.28
N SER A 152 -9.66 9.56 8.75
CA SER A 152 -10.04 9.76 10.16
C SER A 152 -11.41 9.14 10.49
N ASP A 153 -12.18 8.71 9.49
CA ASP A 153 -13.44 8.02 9.71
C ASP A 153 -13.17 6.54 10.06
N ALA A 154 -13.76 6.07 11.17
CA ALA A 154 -13.67 4.66 11.58
C ALA A 154 -14.18 3.70 10.48
N LEU A 155 -15.10 4.14 9.62
CA LEU A 155 -15.58 3.39 8.48
C LEU A 155 -14.49 3.11 7.43
N SER A 156 -13.48 3.98 7.32
CA SER A 156 -12.35 3.77 6.41
C SER A 156 -11.52 2.53 6.76
N GLU A 157 -11.55 2.08 8.02
CA GLU A 157 -10.84 0.90 8.50
C GLU A 157 -11.58 -0.41 8.22
N VAL A 158 -12.92 -0.36 8.20
CA VAL A 158 -13.76 -1.56 8.05
C VAL A 158 -14.29 -1.75 6.64
N CYS A 159 -14.40 -0.69 5.83
CA CYS A 159 -14.77 -0.81 4.43
C CYS A 159 -13.69 -1.52 3.62
N SER A 160 -14.11 -2.44 2.76
CA SER A 160 -13.18 -3.21 1.94
C SER A 160 -12.67 -2.39 0.76
N TYR A 161 -11.36 -2.42 0.53
CA TYR A 161 -10.71 -1.69 -0.56
C TYR A 161 -9.56 -2.49 -1.18
N ILE A 162 -9.25 -2.15 -2.42
CA ILE A 162 -8.03 -2.58 -3.09
C ILE A 162 -7.00 -1.45 -2.98
N GLU A 163 -5.77 -1.80 -2.67
CA GLU A 163 -4.62 -0.92 -2.72
C GLU A 163 -3.59 -1.51 -3.67
N LEU A 164 -3.21 -0.74 -4.67
CA LEU A 164 -2.14 -1.08 -5.62
C LEU A 164 -0.91 -0.24 -5.29
N LYS A 165 0.24 -0.88 -5.23
CA LYS A 165 1.53 -0.21 -5.26
C LYS A 165 2.17 -0.44 -6.61
N ALA A 166 2.56 0.63 -7.30
CA ALA A 166 3.16 0.55 -8.61
C ALA A 166 4.44 1.37 -8.70
N GLU A 167 5.45 0.82 -9.35
CA GLU A 167 6.56 1.61 -9.87
C GLU A 167 6.08 2.41 -11.08
N TYR A 168 6.52 3.65 -11.14
CA TYR A 168 6.13 4.58 -12.17
C TYR A 168 7.35 5.23 -12.79
N LYS A 169 7.34 5.38 -14.12
CA LYS A 169 8.35 6.10 -14.85
C LYS A 169 7.75 6.77 -16.07
N SER A 170 8.05 8.05 -16.25
CA SER A 170 7.76 8.84 -17.44
C SER A 170 9.02 9.57 -17.90
N ASP A 171 8.91 10.44 -18.90
CA ASP A 171 10.03 11.30 -19.34
C ASP A 171 10.46 12.32 -18.29
N SER A 172 9.56 12.67 -17.35
CA SER A 172 9.77 13.74 -16.37
C SER A 172 9.67 13.32 -14.92
N LEU A 173 9.01 12.20 -14.61
CA LEU A 173 8.73 11.73 -13.24
C LEU A 173 9.04 10.26 -13.11
N PHE A 174 9.47 9.85 -11.92
CA PHE A 174 9.72 8.45 -11.58
C PHE A 174 9.56 8.20 -10.08
N THR A 175 9.30 6.95 -9.69
CA THR A 175 9.38 6.48 -8.30
C THR A 175 10.80 6.04 -7.99
N GLY A 176 11.29 6.32 -6.76
CA GLY A 176 12.59 5.86 -6.29
C GLY A 176 12.67 4.33 -6.14
N PRO A 177 13.86 3.80 -5.87
CA PRO A 177 14.03 2.39 -5.56
C PRO A 177 13.18 1.99 -4.34
N GLU A 178 12.41 0.92 -4.46
CA GLU A 178 11.50 0.42 -3.43
C GLU A 178 10.41 1.41 -2.98
N GLU A 179 10.22 2.49 -3.72
CA GLU A 179 9.15 3.47 -3.53
C GLU A 179 8.09 3.32 -4.61
N TYR A 180 6.84 3.61 -4.25
CA TYR A 180 5.72 3.27 -5.10
C TYR A 180 4.67 4.38 -5.11
N LEU A 181 4.00 4.55 -6.23
CA LEU A 181 2.69 5.18 -6.26
C LEU A 181 1.69 4.24 -5.59
N ILE A 182 0.83 4.79 -4.74
CA ILE A 182 -0.22 4.06 -4.05
C ILE A 182 -1.56 4.50 -4.60
N TYR A 183 -2.31 3.54 -5.13
CA TYR A 183 -3.68 3.72 -5.60
C TYR A 183 -4.60 2.97 -4.66
N ARG A 184 -5.67 3.62 -4.19
CA ARG A 184 -6.65 2.99 -3.32
C ARG A 184 -8.06 3.24 -3.85
N PHE A 185 -8.87 2.18 -3.92
CA PHE A 185 -10.27 2.24 -4.30
C PHE A 185 -11.10 1.27 -3.49
N TYR A 186 -12.25 1.76 -3.03
CA TYR A 186 -13.17 0.98 -2.21
C TYR A 186 -14.04 0.08 -3.08
N LEU A 187 -14.37 -1.12 -2.55
CA LEU A 187 -15.24 -2.08 -3.21
C LEU A 187 -16.72 -1.74 -3.01
N GLY A 188 -17.55 -2.29 -3.84
CA GLY A 188 -19.02 -2.13 -3.87
C GLY A 188 -19.52 -2.11 -5.31
N ASP A 189 -20.81 -2.21 -5.52
CA ASP A 189 -21.45 -2.31 -6.83
C ASP A 189 -21.94 -0.96 -7.40
N ALA A 190 -21.88 0.10 -6.59
CA ALA A 190 -22.24 1.46 -6.98
C ALA A 190 -21.36 2.49 -6.28
N PRO A 191 -21.24 3.73 -6.80
CA PRO A 191 -20.43 4.79 -6.19
C PRO A 191 -20.77 5.09 -4.73
N SER A 192 -22.02 4.96 -4.34
CA SER A 192 -22.49 5.18 -2.96
C SER A 192 -22.38 3.95 -2.07
N ASN A 193 -22.21 2.75 -2.64
CA ASN A 193 -22.32 1.49 -1.94
C ASN A 193 -20.96 0.88 -1.62
N PHE A 194 -20.80 0.31 -0.42
CA PHE A 194 -19.58 -0.32 0.07
C PHE A 194 -19.76 -1.79 0.41
N ASP A 195 -20.79 -2.41 -0.16
CA ASP A 195 -21.07 -3.82 0.06
C ASP A 195 -20.13 -4.73 -0.76
N VAL A 196 -19.52 -5.68 -0.09
CA VAL A 196 -18.95 -6.86 -0.72
C VAL A 196 -19.84 -8.05 -0.39
N VAL A 197 -20.64 -8.48 -1.36
CA VAL A 197 -21.68 -9.49 -1.17
C VAL A 197 -21.10 -10.88 -1.44
N ARG A 198 -21.36 -11.83 -0.52
CA ARG A 198 -20.98 -13.25 -0.69
C ARG A 198 -21.52 -13.84 -1.98
N ASN A 199 -20.88 -14.88 -2.47
CA ASN A 199 -21.25 -15.63 -3.67
C ASN A 199 -21.33 -14.78 -4.97
N CYS A 200 -20.89 -13.50 -4.92
CA CYS A 200 -20.75 -12.60 -6.07
C CYS A 200 -19.34 -12.63 -6.63
N HIS A 201 -19.22 -12.31 -7.91
CA HIS A 201 -17.95 -12.16 -8.60
C HIS A 201 -17.81 -10.71 -9.07
N TYR A 202 -16.85 -10.00 -8.50
CA TYR A 202 -16.48 -8.63 -8.86
C TYR A 202 -15.35 -8.68 -9.88
N HIS A 203 -15.58 -8.13 -11.07
CA HIS A 203 -14.55 -7.91 -12.08
C HIS A 203 -14.11 -6.46 -12.04
N ILE A 204 -12.87 -6.24 -11.69
CA ILE A 204 -12.30 -4.90 -11.53
C ILE A 204 -11.19 -4.72 -12.55
N THR A 205 -11.33 -3.72 -13.41
CA THR A 205 -10.29 -3.32 -14.34
C THR A 205 -9.82 -1.92 -13.98
N VAL A 206 -8.59 -1.79 -13.54
CA VAL A 206 -7.96 -0.48 -13.33
C VAL A 206 -7.46 0.03 -14.67
N VAL A 207 -7.91 1.21 -15.05
CA VAL A 207 -7.59 1.83 -16.36
C VAL A 207 -6.85 3.16 -16.12
N PRO A 208 -5.54 3.13 -15.82
CA PRO A 208 -4.76 4.36 -15.78
C PRO A 208 -4.77 5.02 -17.16
N SER A 209 -4.88 6.34 -17.20
CA SER A 209 -5.00 7.11 -18.45
C SER A 209 -4.06 8.30 -18.49
N GLY A 210 -3.73 8.78 -19.69
CA GLY A 210 -2.88 9.95 -19.87
C GLY A 210 -1.51 9.75 -19.25
N SER A 211 -1.14 10.60 -18.31
CA SER A 211 0.09 10.47 -17.53
C SER A 211 0.02 9.39 -16.45
N GLY A 212 -1.15 8.80 -16.19
CA GLY A 212 -1.36 7.80 -15.13
C GLY A 212 -1.43 8.38 -13.71
N ILE A 213 -1.17 9.67 -13.54
CA ILE A 213 -1.10 10.35 -12.24
C ILE A 213 -1.99 11.59 -12.18
N GLU A 214 -2.89 11.77 -13.13
CA GLU A 214 -3.81 12.91 -13.16
C GLU A 214 -4.81 12.82 -11.99
N GLU A 215 -5.26 13.97 -11.49
CA GLU A 215 -6.18 14.06 -10.34
C GLU A 215 -7.52 13.38 -10.58
N ASP A 216 -7.86 13.21 -11.84
CA ASP A 216 -9.06 12.52 -12.30
C ASP A 216 -9.02 10.99 -12.19
N SER A 217 -7.88 10.41 -11.92
CA SER A 217 -7.74 8.97 -11.73
C SER A 217 -7.62 8.65 -10.25
N TRP A 218 -8.54 7.89 -9.67
CA TRP A 218 -8.46 7.25 -8.35
C TRP A 218 -7.62 7.98 -7.27
N ARG A 219 -7.85 7.74 -5.99
CA ARG A 219 -7.04 8.31 -4.92
C ARG A 219 -5.60 7.81 -5.03
N ILE A 220 -4.69 8.67 -5.47
CA ILE A 220 -3.27 8.38 -5.66
C ILE A 220 -2.47 9.12 -4.59
N ASP A 221 -1.63 8.38 -3.87
CA ASP A 221 -0.56 8.97 -3.09
C ASP A 221 0.66 9.15 -4.00
N LYS A 222 1.05 10.41 -4.25
CA LYS A 222 2.17 10.80 -5.11
C LYS A 222 3.43 11.17 -4.31
N SER A 223 3.45 10.92 -3.01
CA SER A 223 4.54 11.38 -2.13
C SER A 223 5.92 10.86 -2.55
N ASN A 224 5.97 9.75 -3.30
CA ASN A 224 7.19 9.10 -3.75
C ASN A 224 7.55 9.39 -5.22
N LEU A 225 7.02 10.47 -5.81
CA LEU A 225 7.34 10.86 -7.18
C LEU A 225 8.48 11.89 -7.20
N TYR A 226 9.51 11.57 -7.95
CA TYR A 226 10.65 12.43 -8.23
C TYR A 226 10.60 12.97 -9.65
N ARG A 227 11.17 14.16 -9.88
CA ARG A 227 11.33 14.72 -11.22
C ARG A 227 12.72 14.40 -11.73
N TYR A 228 12.82 14.01 -13.01
CA TYR A 228 14.07 14.08 -13.74
C TYR A 228 14.46 15.56 -13.84
N GLY A 229 15.57 15.89 -13.30
CA GLY A 229 16.17 17.21 -13.33
C GLY A 229 17.47 17.14 -12.56
N LYS A 230 18.38 18.06 -12.79
CA LYS A 230 19.61 18.10 -12.02
C LYS A 230 19.23 18.39 -10.57
N THR A 231 19.38 17.41 -9.70
CA THR A 231 19.24 17.61 -8.27
C THR A 231 20.33 18.55 -7.81
N ALA A 232 20.01 19.49 -6.94
CA ALA A 232 20.97 20.40 -6.33
C ALA A 232 20.93 20.26 -4.82
N ILE A 233 22.08 20.20 -4.20
CA ILE A 233 22.24 20.13 -2.75
C ILE A 233 22.81 21.47 -2.28
N THR A 234 22.17 22.09 -1.30
CA THR A 234 22.70 23.27 -0.60
C THR A 234 23.05 22.88 0.82
N VAL A 235 24.33 22.95 1.14
CA VAL A 235 24.85 22.55 2.46
C VAL A 235 24.94 23.74 3.39
N HIS A 236 24.56 23.55 4.63
CA HIS A 236 24.60 24.53 5.70
C HIS A 236 25.40 24.00 6.92
N PRO A 237 26.11 24.87 7.64
CA PRO A 237 26.32 26.30 7.38
C PRO A 237 27.27 26.56 6.22
N ALA A 238 28.17 25.65 5.86
CA ALA A 238 29.12 25.75 4.75
C ALA A 238 29.73 24.40 4.39
N LYS A 239 30.42 24.33 3.23
CA LYS A 239 31.12 23.10 2.78
C LYS A 239 32.51 22.92 3.39
N TYR A 240 33.03 23.96 4.02
CA TYR A 240 34.32 23.96 4.74
C TYR A 240 34.07 24.48 6.15
N LEU A 241 34.28 23.62 7.15
CA LEU A 241 34.02 23.93 8.54
C LEU A 241 35.28 23.76 9.37
N GLU A 242 35.43 24.64 10.36
CA GLU A 242 36.44 24.52 11.39
C GLU A 242 35.77 24.43 12.75
N GLY A 243 36.33 23.62 13.63
CA GLY A 243 35.89 23.48 15.03
C GLY A 243 37.04 23.07 15.92
N LYS A 244 36.82 23.06 17.24
CA LYS A 244 37.78 22.63 18.24
C LYS A 244 37.36 21.33 18.88
N VAL A 245 38.31 20.60 19.43
CA VAL A 245 38.03 19.41 20.21
C VAL A 245 37.05 19.74 21.35
N GLY A 246 35.97 18.95 21.45
CA GLY A 246 34.88 19.11 22.40
C GLY A 246 33.71 19.98 21.94
N GLU A 247 33.80 20.60 20.76
CA GLU A 247 32.66 21.31 20.15
C GLU A 247 31.76 20.39 19.36
N ASP A 248 30.51 20.83 19.19
CA ASP A 248 29.53 20.21 18.32
C ASP A 248 29.36 21.03 17.05
N LEU A 249 29.43 20.37 15.88
CA LEU A 249 29.14 20.96 14.59
C LEU A 249 27.87 20.35 14.02
N HIS A 250 26.84 21.16 13.77
CA HIS A 250 25.63 20.74 13.09
C HIS A 250 25.74 21.08 11.61
N ILE A 251 25.56 20.06 10.77
CA ILE A 251 25.57 20.13 9.30
C ILE A 251 24.20 19.67 8.83
N TRP A 252 23.52 20.48 8.03
CA TRP A 252 22.26 20.14 7.41
C TRP A 252 22.22 20.55 5.95
N ALA A 253 21.33 19.95 5.16
CA ALA A 253 21.25 20.24 3.75
C ALA A 253 19.81 20.37 3.27
N GLU A 254 19.64 21.23 2.27
CA GLU A 254 18.42 21.36 1.48
C GLU A 254 18.64 20.76 0.09
N VAL A 255 17.61 20.16 -0.46
CA VAL A 255 17.62 19.59 -1.81
C VAL A 255 16.60 20.28 -2.70
N ASN A 256 16.94 20.45 -3.96
CA ASN A 256 16.04 20.94 -4.99
C ASN A 256 16.06 19.94 -6.18
N PRO A 257 14.90 19.40 -6.62
CA PRO A 257 13.54 19.74 -6.16
C PRO A 257 13.26 19.31 -4.72
N GLU A 258 12.41 20.09 -4.03
CA GLU A 258 11.96 19.77 -2.68
C GLU A 258 11.33 18.36 -2.65
N GLY A 259 11.73 17.58 -1.62
CA GLY A 259 11.29 16.19 -1.49
C GLY A 259 12.11 15.17 -2.29
N ALA A 260 13.16 15.60 -2.99
CA ALA A 260 14.12 14.64 -3.55
C ALA A 260 14.80 13.87 -2.39
N ARG A 261 15.02 12.56 -2.62
CA ARG A 261 15.74 11.72 -1.64
C ARG A 261 17.12 12.30 -1.35
N MET A 262 17.48 12.35 -0.09
CA MET A 262 18.79 12.77 0.38
C MET A 262 19.30 11.81 1.45
N GLU A 263 20.56 11.48 1.38
CA GLU A 263 21.22 10.62 2.37
C GLU A 263 22.60 11.15 2.71
N PHE A 264 22.97 11.01 3.98
CA PHE A 264 24.34 11.20 4.44
C PHE A 264 25.12 9.91 4.31
N GLY A 265 26.34 9.98 3.79
CA GLY A 265 27.24 8.84 3.59
C GLY A 265 27.61 8.16 4.92
N LYS A 266 26.93 7.07 5.23
CA LYS A 266 27.15 6.32 6.47
C LYS A 266 28.52 5.69 6.55
N GLU A 267 29.09 5.27 5.42
CA GLU A 267 30.41 4.65 5.37
C GLU A 267 31.49 5.64 5.79
N GLU A 268 31.43 6.87 5.31
CA GLU A 268 32.36 7.95 5.66
C GLU A 268 32.21 8.37 7.11
N LEU A 269 30.98 8.54 7.59
CA LEU A 269 30.70 8.87 8.98
C LEU A 269 31.23 7.81 9.96
N GLU A 270 30.98 6.52 9.67
CA GLU A 270 31.49 5.43 10.50
C GLU A 270 33.02 5.27 10.39
N TYR A 271 33.59 5.54 9.22
CA TYR A 271 35.04 5.52 9.05
C TYR A 271 35.72 6.55 9.94
N ASP A 272 35.32 7.82 9.88
CA ASP A 272 35.93 8.90 10.69
C ASP A 272 35.65 8.72 12.19
N LYS A 273 34.46 8.20 12.56
CA LYS A 273 34.17 7.78 13.93
C LYS A 273 35.15 6.69 14.41
N SER A 274 35.41 5.69 13.58
CA SER A 274 36.34 4.59 13.91
C SER A 274 37.79 5.09 14.13
N ARG A 275 38.15 6.18 13.46
CA ARG A 275 39.47 6.89 13.64
C ARG A 275 39.48 7.79 14.89
N GLY A 276 38.36 7.94 15.57
CA GLY A 276 38.23 8.79 16.74
C GLY A 276 38.25 10.30 16.42
N ILE A 277 37.95 10.69 15.19
CA ILE A 277 37.89 12.09 14.75
C ILE A 277 36.70 12.80 15.38
N TYR A 278 35.51 12.16 15.26
CA TYR A 278 34.26 12.62 15.87
C TYR A 278 33.35 11.44 16.18
N ASP A 279 32.34 11.65 17.06
CA ASP A 279 31.11 10.87 17.06
C ASP A 279 30.03 11.66 16.31
N TYR A 280 28.93 11.01 15.96
CA TYR A 280 27.84 11.69 15.29
C TYR A 280 26.45 11.22 15.73
N SER A 281 25.46 12.07 15.56
CA SER A 281 24.03 11.77 15.70
C SER A 281 23.25 12.37 14.53
N MET A 282 22.37 11.57 13.95
CA MET A 282 21.49 12.03 12.87
C MET A 282 20.27 12.78 13.44
N ASP A 283 19.80 13.77 12.72
CA ASP A 283 18.52 14.42 13.01
C ASP A 283 17.35 13.44 12.78
N LYS A 284 16.23 13.71 13.43
CA LYS A 284 15.05 12.83 13.35
C LYS A 284 14.46 12.69 11.94
N ASP A 285 14.63 13.70 11.11
CA ASP A 285 14.18 13.76 9.72
C ASP A 285 15.26 13.32 8.72
N ASN A 286 16.44 12.95 9.22
CA ASN A 286 17.63 12.60 8.43
C ASN A 286 18.13 13.71 7.47
N HIS A 287 17.74 14.97 7.69
CA HIS A 287 18.22 16.11 6.89
C HIS A 287 19.43 16.81 7.47
N GLY A 288 19.91 16.35 8.61
CA GLY A 288 21.08 16.89 9.28
C GLY A 288 21.83 15.86 10.12
N VAL A 289 23.06 16.19 10.44
CA VAL A 289 23.95 15.42 11.31
C VAL A 289 24.70 16.37 12.25
N THR A 290 24.75 16.02 13.52
CA THR A 290 25.59 16.69 14.52
C THR A 290 26.83 15.87 14.77
N LEU A 291 28.01 16.49 14.59
CA LEU A 291 29.30 15.88 14.85
C LEU A 291 29.84 16.37 16.20
N HIS A 292 30.21 15.45 17.07
CA HIS A 292 30.82 15.69 18.37
C HIS A 292 32.33 15.52 18.23
N LEU A 293 33.07 16.60 18.12
CA LEU A 293 34.51 16.64 17.78
C LEU A 293 35.38 16.06 18.89
N LYS A 294 36.23 15.07 18.60
CA LYS A 294 36.99 14.32 19.61
C LYS A 294 38.50 14.50 19.55
N SER A 295 39.03 14.60 18.36
CA SER A 295 40.49 14.68 18.18
C SER A 295 40.86 15.69 17.11
N PRO A 296 42.03 16.38 17.23
CA PRO A 296 42.52 17.22 16.15
C PRO A 296 42.75 16.41 14.88
N GLY A 297 42.39 16.98 13.73
CA GLY A 297 42.54 16.31 12.45
C GLY A 297 41.57 16.83 11.42
N SER A 298 41.29 16.03 10.41
CA SER A 298 40.32 16.34 9.39
C SER A 298 39.33 15.16 9.19
N GLY A 299 38.09 15.51 8.97
CA GLY A 299 37.01 14.58 8.63
C GLY A 299 36.21 15.07 7.43
N ILE A 300 35.37 14.22 6.91
CA ILE A 300 34.47 14.53 5.82
C ILE A 300 33.04 14.04 6.12
N VAL A 301 32.07 14.79 5.61
CA VAL A 301 30.67 14.36 5.55
C VAL A 301 30.26 14.36 4.07
N TYR A 302 29.79 13.24 3.59
CA TYR A 302 29.32 13.06 2.22
C TYR A 302 27.81 13.08 2.19
N ILE A 303 27.22 13.75 1.20
CA ILE A 303 25.78 13.90 1.05
C ILE A 303 25.42 13.59 -0.39
N GLU A 304 24.51 12.67 -0.59
CA GLU A 304 23.95 12.33 -1.90
C GLU A 304 22.48 12.68 -1.98
N ALA A 305 22.00 13.07 -3.16
CA ALA A 305 20.59 13.31 -3.41
C ALA A 305 20.17 12.88 -4.82
N GLY A 306 18.87 12.62 -4.96
CA GLY A 306 18.26 12.07 -6.16
C GLY A 306 17.99 10.58 -6.04
N ALA A 307 17.20 10.03 -6.98
CA ALA A 307 16.90 8.61 -7.05
C ALA A 307 16.81 8.16 -8.54
N PRO A 308 17.85 7.52 -9.13
CA PRO A 308 19.17 7.30 -8.53
C PRO A 308 19.89 8.62 -8.20
N ALA A 309 20.85 8.58 -7.29
CA ALA A 309 21.61 9.76 -6.91
C ALA A 309 22.28 10.41 -8.13
N ASP A 310 21.98 11.68 -8.36
CA ASP A 310 22.49 12.48 -9.47
C ASP A 310 23.18 13.76 -9.00
N ALA A 311 23.20 14.00 -7.68
CA ALA A 311 23.93 15.06 -7.02
C ALA A 311 24.67 14.51 -5.80
N ALA A 312 25.85 15.01 -5.58
CA ALA A 312 26.67 14.71 -4.41
C ALA A 312 27.42 15.96 -3.95
N GLU A 313 27.54 16.11 -2.64
CA GLU A 313 28.30 17.17 -1.99
C GLU A 313 29.16 16.60 -0.88
N MET A 314 30.29 17.24 -0.65
CA MET A 314 31.23 16.89 0.42
C MET A 314 31.46 18.10 1.33
N VAL A 315 31.35 17.89 2.62
CA VAL A 315 31.72 18.86 3.65
C VAL A 315 33.03 18.43 4.26
N ALA A 316 34.03 19.28 4.12
CA ALA A 316 35.32 19.08 4.74
C ALA A 316 35.39 19.79 6.11
N ILE A 317 35.91 19.09 7.10
CA ILE A 317 35.97 19.57 8.49
C ILE A 317 37.42 19.56 8.95
N THR A 318 37.87 20.67 9.51
CA THR A 318 39.15 20.77 10.18
C THR A 318 38.93 20.93 11.67
N ILE A 319 39.54 20.07 12.48
CA ILE A 319 39.41 20.08 13.93
C ILE A 319 40.74 20.53 14.52
N ASN A 320 40.69 21.68 15.16
CA ASN A 320 41.81 22.29 15.84
C ASN A 320 41.90 21.76 17.30
N PRO A 321 43.11 21.76 17.91
CA PRO A 321 43.28 21.38 19.30
C PRO A 321 42.45 22.20 20.28
#